data_38bfc70faf04b5c56291c15d8fdf12fe
#
_entry.id   38bfc70faf04b5c56291c15d8fdf12fe
#
_cell.length_a   1.000
_cell.length_b   1.000
_cell.length_c   1.000
_cell.angle_alpha   90.00
_cell.angle_beta   90.00
_cell.angle_gamma   90.00
#
_symmetry.space_group_name_H-M   'P 1'
#
loop_
_entity.id
_entity.type
_entity.pdbx_description
1 polymer ?
#
loop_
_entity_poly.entity_id
_entity_poly.type
_entity_poly.pdbx_seq_one_letter_code
_entity_poly.pdbx_strand_id
1 'polypeptide(L)'
;MKEIKAVLQPFKVAAVTDALQAIPGVGGITALEVRGFGHQRGMYGLETPAKGAVNYTEKVLLLLVVHDAIADRVLSVIRDQAQTGNFGDGKVFVATVDDALRIRTGERGEGAI
;
A
#
# COMPACT_ATOMS: atom_id res chain seq x y z
N MET A 1 -10.75 0.35 13.46
CA MET A 1 -10.03 0.98 12.33
C MET A 1 -8.79 0.18 11.99
N LYS A 2 -8.51 0.05 10.69
CA LYS A 2 -7.32 -0.64 10.20
C LYS A 2 -6.50 0.30 9.34
N GLU A 3 -5.20 0.33 9.59
CA GLU A 3 -4.24 0.96 8.70
C GLU A 3 -3.78 -0.07 7.68
N ILE A 4 -3.85 0.31 6.42
CA ILE A 4 -3.44 -0.54 5.30
C ILE A 4 -2.28 0.16 4.60
N LYS A 5 -1.15 -0.53 4.54
CA LYS A 5 0.06 -0.10 3.83
C LYS A 5 0.32 -1.07 2.70
N ALA A 6 0.21 -0.60 1.47
CA ALA A 6 0.45 -1.41 0.29
C ALA A 6 1.69 -0.92 -0.44
N VAL A 7 2.70 -1.76 -0.53
CA VAL A 7 3.89 -1.48 -1.32
C VAL A 7 3.68 -2.08 -2.70
N LEU A 8 3.60 -1.24 -3.71
CA LEU A 8 3.14 -1.60 -5.05
C LEU A 8 4.15 -1.24 -6.13
N GLN A 9 4.03 -1.92 -7.28
CA GLN A 9 4.67 -1.47 -8.50
C GLN A 9 4.10 -0.11 -8.92
N PRO A 10 4.95 0.86 -9.32
CA PRO A 10 4.47 2.20 -9.67
C PRO A 10 3.40 2.22 -10.77
N PHE A 11 3.52 1.35 -11.77
CA PHE A 11 2.58 1.30 -12.89
C PHE A 11 1.19 0.74 -12.51
N LYS A 12 1.04 0.17 -11.31
CA LYS A 12 -0.24 -0.34 -10.81
C LYS A 12 -1.00 0.67 -9.94
N VAL A 13 -0.37 1.76 -9.55
CA VAL A 13 -0.94 2.72 -8.58
C VAL A 13 -2.25 3.33 -9.06
N ALA A 14 -2.30 3.77 -10.32
CA ALA A 14 -3.51 4.40 -10.85
C ALA A 14 -4.72 3.45 -10.80
N ALA A 15 -4.57 2.21 -11.28
CA ALA A 15 -5.65 1.23 -11.27
C ALA A 15 -6.10 0.89 -9.85
N VAL A 16 -5.14 0.70 -8.94
CA VAL A 16 -5.45 0.41 -7.53
C VAL A 16 -6.19 1.59 -6.89
N THR A 17 -5.70 2.80 -7.08
CA THR A 17 -6.31 4.01 -6.50
C THR A 17 -7.73 4.22 -7.01
N ASP A 18 -7.95 4.10 -8.32
CA ASP A 18 -9.27 4.25 -8.91
C ASP A 18 -10.26 3.22 -8.35
N ALA A 19 -9.83 1.97 -8.25
CA ALA A 19 -10.67 0.91 -7.71
C ALA A 19 -10.98 1.09 -6.22
N LEU A 20 -10.01 1.57 -5.43
CA LEU A 20 -10.23 1.87 -4.01
C LEU A 20 -11.19 3.02 -3.80
N GLN A 21 -11.08 4.09 -4.58
CA GLN A 21 -11.99 5.24 -4.49
C GLN A 21 -13.44 4.87 -4.82
N ALA A 22 -13.65 3.81 -5.58
CA ALA A 22 -14.99 3.32 -5.90
C ALA A 22 -15.65 2.55 -4.73
N ILE A 23 -14.89 2.18 -3.70
CA ILE A 23 -15.44 1.48 -2.53
C ILE A 23 -16.10 2.50 -1.61
N PRO A 24 -17.41 2.36 -1.29
CA PRO A 24 -18.03 3.21 -0.29
C PRO A 24 -17.33 3.08 1.07
N GLY A 25 -17.03 4.21 1.69
CA GLY A 25 -16.35 4.26 2.98
C GLY A 25 -14.84 4.44 2.92
N VAL A 26 -14.23 4.36 1.74
CA VAL A 26 -12.83 4.76 1.58
C VAL A 26 -12.77 6.29 1.52
N GLY A 27 -12.16 6.90 2.51
CA GLY A 27 -12.04 8.36 2.64
C GLY A 27 -10.86 8.91 1.88
N GLY A 28 -9.68 8.74 2.44
CA GLY A 28 -8.43 9.28 1.88
C GLY A 28 -7.40 8.20 1.58
N ILE A 29 -6.58 8.46 0.59
CA ILE A 29 -5.45 7.61 0.24
C ILE A 29 -4.23 8.53 0.13
N THR A 30 -3.16 8.16 0.82
CA THR A 30 -1.88 8.84 0.73
C THR A 30 -0.91 7.97 -0.06
N ALA A 31 -0.23 8.57 -1.02
CA ALA A 31 0.76 7.87 -1.83
C ALA A 31 2.14 8.47 -1.60
N LEU A 32 3.14 7.62 -1.40
CA LEU A 32 4.53 8.01 -1.24
C LEU A 32 5.39 7.22 -2.24
N GLU A 33 6.31 7.93 -2.88
CA GLU A 33 7.36 7.28 -3.65
C GLU A 33 8.41 6.75 -2.68
N VAL A 34 8.73 5.47 -2.80
CA VAL A 34 9.68 4.79 -1.93
C VAL A 34 10.63 3.92 -2.75
N ARG A 35 11.70 3.50 -2.13
CA ARG A 35 12.65 2.55 -2.70
C ARG A 35 12.74 1.35 -1.80
N GLY A 36 12.70 0.17 -2.40
CA GLY A 36 12.84 -1.05 -1.65
C GLY A 36 13.81 -2.00 -2.30
N PHE A 37 14.32 -2.92 -1.51
CA PHE A 37 14.99 -4.10 -2.03
C PHE A 37 14.53 -5.31 -1.22
N GLY A 38 14.55 -6.48 -1.85
CA GLY A 38 14.08 -7.68 -1.21
C GLY A 38 14.65 -8.94 -1.85
N HIS A 39 14.05 -10.06 -1.55
CA HIS A 39 14.51 -11.37 -2.01
C HIS A 39 14.48 -11.54 -3.54
N GLN A 40 13.73 -10.71 -4.27
CA GLN A 40 13.65 -10.78 -5.72
C GLN A 40 14.98 -10.48 -6.43
N ARG A 41 15.94 -9.88 -5.75
CA ARG A 41 17.22 -9.45 -6.34
C ARG A 41 17.98 -10.54 -7.06
N GLY A 42 17.95 -11.76 -6.57
CA GLY A 42 18.63 -12.88 -7.19
C GLY A 42 17.75 -13.74 -8.11
N MET A 43 16.44 -13.53 -8.10
CA MET A 43 15.48 -14.42 -8.77
C MET A 43 15.32 -14.14 -10.25
N TYR A 44 15.68 -12.97 -10.70
CA TYR A 44 15.56 -12.55 -12.11
C TYR A 44 16.88 -12.62 -12.87
N GLY A 45 17.88 -13.26 -12.32
CA GLY A 45 19.21 -13.29 -12.93
C GLY A 45 19.88 -11.92 -12.99
N LEU A 46 19.40 -10.98 -12.21
CA LEU A 46 20.02 -9.67 -12.09
C LEU A 46 21.41 -9.82 -11.48
N GLU A 47 22.36 -9.08 -12.05
CA GLU A 47 23.72 -9.10 -11.54
C GLU A 47 23.76 -8.77 -10.04
N THR A 48 24.57 -9.51 -9.30
CA THR A 48 24.82 -9.19 -7.90
C THR A 48 25.46 -7.82 -7.84
N PRO A 49 24.92 -6.88 -7.04
CA PRO A 49 25.55 -5.58 -6.89
C PRO A 49 26.98 -5.70 -6.46
N ALA A 50 27.82 -4.79 -6.91
CA ALA A 50 29.20 -4.70 -6.44
C ALA A 50 29.20 -4.62 -4.90
N LYS A 51 30.25 -5.16 -4.28
CA LYS A 51 30.38 -5.14 -2.82
C LYS A 51 30.23 -3.72 -2.29
N GLY A 52 29.26 -3.52 -1.37
CA GLY A 52 28.93 -2.20 -0.83
C GLY A 52 27.90 -1.41 -1.63
N ALA A 53 27.51 -1.85 -2.83
CA ALA A 53 26.43 -1.24 -3.58
C ALA A 53 25.08 -1.84 -3.18
N VAL A 54 24.05 -0.97 -3.11
CA VAL A 54 22.67 -1.39 -2.84
C VAL A 54 21.80 -0.98 -4.02
N ASN A 55 21.18 -1.98 -4.66
CA ASN A 55 20.23 -1.74 -5.73
C ASN A 55 18.83 -1.66 -5.16
N TYR A 56 18.27 -0.48 -5.15
CA TYR A 56 16.88 -0.26 -4.77
C TYR A 56 15.99 -0.30 -6.01
N THR A 57 14.80 -0.85 -5.84
CA THR A 57 13.72 -0.80 -6.83
C THR A 57 12.72 0.28 -6.41
N GLU A 58 12.33 1.12 -7.37
CA GLU A 58 11.28 2.11 -7.13
C GLU A 58 9.94 1.42 -6.88
N LYS A 59 9.27 1.84 -5.83
CA LYS A 59 7.95 1.37 -5.42
C LYS A 59 7.11 2.56 -5.01
N VAL A 60 5.83 2.33 -4.83
CA VAL A 60 4.91 3.30 -4.22
C VAL A 60 4.30 2.66 -2.99
N LEU A 61 4.28 3.41 -1.89
CA LEU A 61 3.56 3.05 -0.68
C LEU A 61 2.22 3.77 -0.68
N LEU A 62 1.12 3.02 -0.74
CA LEU A 62 -0.21 3.55 -0.48
C LEU A 62 -0.51 3.35 1.01
N LEU A 63 -0.99 4.40 1.64
CA LEU A 63 -1.41 4.40 3.02
C LEU A 63 -2.86 4.84 3.12
N LEU A 64 -3.70 4.05 3.75
CA LEU A 64 -5.08 4.41 4.05
C LEU A 64 -5.52 3.80 5.37
N VAL A 65 -6.47 4.46 6.01
CA VAL A 65 -7.12 3.94 7.22
C VAL A 65 -8.60 3.77 6.93
N VAL A 66 -9.13 2.60 7.23
CA VAL A 66 -10.51 2.25 6.92
C VAL A 66 -11.20 1.63 8.14
N HIS A 67 -12.54 1.64 8.14
CA HIS A 67 -13.32 0.91 9.12
C HIS A 67 -13.10 -0.60 8.97
N ASP A 68 -13.15 -1.32 10.06
CA ASP A 68 -12.97 -2.77 10.07
C ASP A 68 -13.90 -3.48 9.09
N ALA A 69 -15.13 -2.99 8.95
CA ALA A 69 -16.16 -3.61 8.11
C ALA A 69 -15.77 -3.71 6.63
N ILE A 70 -14.91 -2.83 6.13
CA ILE A 70 -14.51 -2.81 4.72
C ILE A 70 -13.05 -3.23 4.49
N ALA A 71 -12.31 -3.54 5.55
CA ALA A 71 -10.89 -3.84 5.43
C ALA A 71 -10.60 -5.02 4.48
N ASP A 72 -11.32 -6.12 4.62
CA ASP A 72 -11.13 -7.29 3.76
C ASP A 72 -11.46 -6.99 2.29
N ARG A 73 -12.49 -6.19 2.04
CA ARG A 73 -12.83 -5.76 0.69
C ARG A 73 -11.73 -4.91 0.08
N VAL A 74 -11.16 -4.01 0.86
CA VAL A 74 -10.01 -3.17 0.44
C VAL A 74 -8.83 -4.06 0.06
N LEU A 75 -8.50 -5.04 0.89
CA LEU A 75 -7.41 -5.99 0.60
C LEU A 75 -7.63 -6.76 -0.69
N SER A 76 -8.84 -7.27 -0.90
CA SER A 76 -9.20 -8.00 -2.13
C SER A 76 -9.05 -7.12 -3.37
N VAL A 77 -9.50 -5.88 -3.31
CA VAL A 77 -9.38 -4.93 -4.42
C VAL A 77 -7.92 -4.61 -4.72
N ILE A 78 -7.11 -4.38 -3.70
CA ILE A 78 -5.68 -4.13 -3.89
C ILE A 78 -5.02 -5.33 -4.58
N ARG A 79 -5.27 -6.53 -4.10
CA ARG A 79 -4.71 -7.74 -4.70
C ARG A 79 -5.11 -7.89 -6.15
N ASP A 80 -6.40 -7.77 -6.45
CA ASP A 80 -6.92 -7.97 -7.80
C ASP A 80 -6.33 -6.96 -8.79
N GLN A 81 -6.16 -5.72 -8.38
CA GLN A 81 -5.67 -4.65 -9.24
C GLN A 81 -4.14 -4.61 -9.34
N ALA A 82 -3.43 -5.02 -8.30
CA ALA A 82 -1.97 -4.93 -8.24
C ALA A 82 -1.27 -6.19 -8.73
N GLN A 83 -1.93 -7.34 -8.74
CA GLN A 83 -1.33 -8.62 -9.06
C GLN A 83 -0.98 -8.72 -10.55
N THR A 84 0.27 -9.09 -10.84
CA THR A 84 0.72 -9.50 -12.18
C THR A 84 1.00 -11.00 -12.23
N GLY A 85 1.21 -11.64 -11.08
CA GLY A 85 1.66 -13.01 -10.96
C GLY A 85 3.18 -13.17 -10.99
N ASN A 86 3.90 -12.07 -11.21
CA ASN A 86 5.34 -12.05 -11.22
C ASN A 86 5.92 -11.66 -9.85
N PHE A 87 7.18 -11.97 -9.64
CA PHE A 87 7.90 -11.47 -8.49
C PHE A 87 7.95 -9.94 -8.52
N GLY A 88 7.90 -9.30 -7.35
CA GLY A 88 7.95 -7.85 -7.26
C GLY A 88 6.59 -7.17 -7.21
N ASP A 89 5.48 -7.92 -7.20
CA ASP A 89 4.13 -7.35 -7.10
C ASP A 89 3.92 -6.54 -5.81
N GLY A 90 4.67 -6.85 -4.78
CA GLY A 90 4.61 -6.12 -3.52
C GLY A 90 3.90 -6.87 -2.41
N LYS A 91 3.61 -6.14 -1.33
CA LYS A 91 2.95 -6.68 -0.14
C LYS A 91 2.02 -5.65 0.45
N VAL A 92 1.05 -6.15 1.20
CA VAL A 92 0.13 -5.31 1.97
C VAL A 92 0.25 -5.67 3.44
N PHE A 93 0.37 -4.66 4.28
CA PHE A 93 0.40 -4.81 5.73
C PHE A 93 -0.85 -4.19 6.34
N VAL A 94 -1.40 -4.85 7.34
CA VAL A 94 -2.60 -4.38 8.05
C VAL A 94 -2.27 -4.28 9.53
N ALA A 95 -2.59 -3.15 10.12
CA ALA A 95 -2.42 -2.92 11.55
C ALA A 95 -3.68 -2.30 12.14
N THR A 96 -3.91 -2.56 13.41
CA THR A 96 -4.99 -1.90 14.13
C THR A 96 -4.60 -0.47 14.47
N VAL A 97 -5.51 0.46 14.23
CA VAL A 97 -5.36 1.87 14.59
C VAL A 97 -6.11 2.13 15.89
N ASP A 98 -5.40 2.59 16.91
CA ASP A 98 -5.98 2.85 18.21
C ASP A 98 -6.88 4.08 18.22
N ASP A 99 -6.49 5.13 17.51
CA ASP A 99 -7.22 6.38 17.46
C ASP A 99 -6.90 7.16 16.18
N ALA A 100 -7.77 8.08 15.82
CA ALA A 100 -7.57 9.01 14.74
C ALA A 100 -8.06 10.39 15.18
N LEU A 101 -7.41 11.44 14.67
CA LEU A 101 -7.78 12.82 14.92
C LEU A 101 -7.88 13.56 13.60
N ARG A 102 -9.02 14.14 13.31
CA ARG A 102 -9.18 15.05 12.18
C ARG A 102 -8.70 16.45 12.59
N ILE A 103 -7.65 16.91 11.97
CA ILE A 103 -6.99 18.17 12.35
C ILE A 103 -7.95 19.36 12.25
N ARG A 104 -8.75 19.42 11.17
CA ARG A 104 -9.66 20.55 10.93
C ARG A 104 -10.73 20.69 12.00
N THR A 105 -11.29 19.58 12.46
CA THR A 105 -12.48 19.60 13.33
C THR A 105 -12.20 19.19 14.77
N GLY A 106 -11.08 18.52 15.03
CA GLY A 106 -10.79 17.91 16.32
C GLY A 106 -11.57 16.63 16.60
N GLU A 107 -12.36 16.12 15.65
CA GLU A 107 -13.04 14.82 15.81
C GLU A 107 -12.03 13.72 16.03
N ARG A 108 -12.40 12.74 16.85
CA ARG A 108 -11.56 11.58 17.18
C ARG A 108 -12.28 10.28 16.90
N GLY A 109 -11.48 9.22 16.77
CA GLY A 109 -11.99 7.88 16.59
C GLY A 109 -12.49 7.63 15.16
N GLU A 110 -13.45 6.72 15.02
CA GLU A 110 -13.95 6.29 13.72
C GLU A 110 -14.64 7.41 12.93
N GLY A 111 -15.20 8.40 13.58
CA GLY A 111 -15.76 9.57 12.91
C GLY A 111 -14.72 10.48 12.26
N ALA A 112 -13.45 10.30 12.59
CA ALA A 112 -12.36 11.13 12.07
C ALA A 112 -11.78 10.63 10.75
N ILE A 113 -12.15 9.44 10.32
CA ILE A 113 -11.64 8.86 9.07
C ILE A 113 -12.63 8.89 7.94
#